data_d06bad392ac77050cb0bc84807817259
#
_entry.id   d06bad392ac77050cb0bc84807817259
#
_cell.length_a   1.000
_cell.length_b   1.000
_cell.length_c   1.000
_cell.angle_alpha   90.00
_cell.angle_beta   90.00
_cell.angle_gamma   90.00
#
_symmetry.space_group_name_H-M   'P 1'
#
loop_
_entity.id
_entity.type
_entity.pdbx_description
1 polymer ?
#
loop_
_entity_poly.entity_id
_entity_poly.type
_entity_poly.pdbx_seq_one_letter_code
_entity_poly.pdbx_strand_id
1 'polypeptide(L)'
;MPVYFESAAQPSAQDLADLEKIYADAPAWLLAPFADAATLIEHGLQTNTLVTGRFNSRLLGAALLEKHAQRWLLNHLCVRELTRNRGVARRIVQEATRLAAEAGTELQLVIPADQAELRQLARDKSLMIAATE
;
A
#
# COMPACT_ATOMS: atom_id res chain seq x y z
N MET A 1 5.02 1.87 -18.26
CA MET A 1 3.89 2.58 -17.62
C MET A 1 4.42 3.35 -16.42
N PRO A 2 4.49 4.68 -16.52
CA PRO A 2 5.01 5.47 -15.41
C PRO A 2 3.97 5.60 -14.31
N VAL A 3 4.28 5.04 -13.15
CA VAL A 3 3.45 5.12 -11.96
C VAL A 3 4.14 6.02 -10.96
N TYR A 4 3.45 7.04 -10.47
CA TYR A 4 4.00 7.99 -9.52
C TYR A 4 3.57 7.64 -8.10
N PHE A 5 4.55 7.53 -7.21
CA PHE A 5 4.32 7.28 -5.80
C PHE A 5 4.08 8.61 -5.09
N GLU A 6 2.99 8.71 -4.33
CA GLU A 6 2.61 9.94 -3.64
C GLU A 6 2.09 9.65 -2.24
N SER A 7 2.34 10.61 -1.32
CA SER A 7 1.63 10.61 -0.04
C SER A 7 0.31 11.33 -0.23
N ALA A 8 -0.79 10.74 0.21
CA ALA A 8 -2.13 11.29 0.02
C ALA A 8 -2.50 12.22 1.18
N ALA A 9 -1.88 13.42 1.23
CA ALA A 9 -2.15 14.37 2.30
C ALA A 9 -3.46 15.12 2.10
N GLN A 10 -3.75 15.50 0.85
CA GLN A 10 -4.96 16.28 0.51
C GLN A 10 -5.57 15.74 -0.79
N PRO A 11 -6.23 14.57 -0.72
CA PRO A 11 -6.79 13.97 -1.92
C PRO A 11 -7.95 14.78 -2.46
N SER A 12 -8.06 14.82 -3.80
CA SER A 12 -9.20 15.44 -4.47
C SER A 12 -10.43 14.54 -4.35
N ALA A 13 -11.59 15.06 -4.76
CA ALA A 13 -12.81 14.24 -4.80
C ALA A 13 -12.63 13.03 -5.71
N GLN A 14 -11.93 13.20 -6.85
CA GLN A 14 -11.64 12.08 -7.75
C GLN A 14 -10.70 11.08 -7.09
N ASP A 15 -9.70 11.57 -6.37
CA ASP A 15 -8.76 10.69 -5.64
C ASP A 15 -9.50 9.85 -4.60
N LEU A 16 -10.41 10.45 -3.85
CA LEU A 16 -11.21 9.72 -2.86
C LEU A 16 -12.07 8.65 -3.52
N ALA A 17 -12.70 8.98 -4.65
CA ALA A 17 -13.49 8.01 -5.41
C ALA A 17 -12.61 6.86 -5.91
N ASP A 18 -11.39 7.17 -6.38
CA ASP A 18 -10.46 6.15 -6.83
C ASP A 18 -10.01 5.25 -5.69
N LEU A 19 -9.74 5.82 -4.52
CA LEU A 19 -9.35 5.04 -3.34
C LEU A 19 -10.45 4.06 -2.92
N GLU A 20 -11.71 4.51 -2.96
CA GLU A 20 -12.84 3.63 -2.66
C GLU A 20 -12.91 2.48 -3.64
N LYS A 21 -12.67 2.73 -4.92
CA LYS A 21 -12.66 1.69 -5.96
C LYS A 21 -11.52 0.70 -5.76
N ILE A 22 -10.35 1.20 -5.37
CA ILE A 22 -9.18 0.34 -5.10
C ILE A 22 -9.52 -0.66 -4.00
N TYR A 23 -10.03 -0.18 -2.88
CA TYR A 23 -10.31 -1.05 -1.73
C TYR A 23 -11.63 -1.81 -1.83
N ALA A 24 -12.52 -1.42 -2.76
CA ALA A 24 -13.73 -2.18 -3.02
C ALA A 24 -13.41 -3.56 -3.58
N ASP A 25 -12.28 -3.68 -4.30
CA ASP A 25 -11.84 -4.96 -4.86
C ASP A 25 -11.06 -5.81 -3.84
N ALA A 26 -10.83 -5.28 -2.64
CA ALA A 26 -9.99 -5.95 -1.65
C ALA A 26 -10.78 -7.03 -0.91
N PRO A 27 -10.14 -8.18 -0.63
CA PRO A 27 -10.76 -9.18 0.24
C PRO A 27 -10.81 -8.70 1.69
N ALA A 28 -11.68 -9.32 2.48
CA ALA A 28 -11.86 -8.92 3.88
C ALA A 28 -10.57 -8.97 4.70
N TRP A 29 -9.70 -9.96 4.45
CA TRP A 29 -8.45 -10.08 5.18
C TRP A 29 -7.53 -8.88 4.95
N LEU A 30 -7.60 -8.27 3.77
CA LEU A 30 -6.76 -7.12 3.43
C LEU A 30 -7.24 -5.87 4.15
N LEU A 31 -8.55 -5.73 4.34
CA LEU A 31 -9.13 -4.58 5.03
C LEU A 31 -8.98 -4.66 6.55
N ALA A 32 -8.88 -5.86 7.10
CA ALA A 32 -8.82 -6.04 8.55
C ALA A 32 -7.66 -5.26 9.16
N PRO A 33 -7.82 -4.64 10.33
CA PRO A 33 -8.95 -4.72 11.25
C PRO A 33 -10.06 -3.70 10.98
N PHE A 34 -10.02 -3.00 9.84
CA PHE A 34 -11.04 -2.01 9.52
C PHE A 34 -12.31 -2.70 9.03
N ALA A 35 -13.46 -2.10 9.35
CA ALA A 35 -14.75 -2.68 8.99
C ALA A 35 -15.02 -2.60 7.48
N ASP A 36 -14.53 -1.54 6.83
CA ASP A 36 -14.76 -1.32 5.40
C ASP A 36 -13.67 -0.43 4.81
N ALA A 37 -13.75 -0.22 3.49
CA ALA A 37 -12.78 0.59 2.77
C ALA A 37 -12.79 2.04 3.25
N ALA A 38 -13.95 2.61 3.51
CA ALA A 38 -14.04 4.00 3.93
C ALA A 38 -13.32 4.24 5.26
N THR A 39 -13.47 3.32 6.21
CA THR A 39 -12.81 3.41 7.50
C THR A 39 -11.28 3.32 7.37
N LEU A 40 -10.80 2.42 6.51
CA LEU A 40 -9.37 2.27 6.25
C LEU A 40 -8.80 3.56 5.64
N ILE A 41 -9.45 4.10 4.64
CA ILE A 41 -9.02 5.33 3.96
C ILE A 41 -8.98 6.49 4.94
N GLU A 42 -10.03 6.65 5.73
CA GLU A 42 -10.10 7.72 6.73
C GLU A 42 -8.97 7.61 7.74
N HIS A 43 -8.71 6.40 8.22
CA HIS A 43 -7.60 6.17 9.16
C HIS A 43 -6.26 6.57 8.55
N GLY A 44 -6.03 6.18 7.30
CA GLY A 44 -4.79 6.52 6.60
C GLY A 44 -4.60 8.01 6.43
N LEU A 45 -5.68 8.73 6.15
CA LEU A 45 -5.64 10.19 6.02
C LEU A 45 -5.40 10.86 7.37
N GLN A 46 -6.07 10.41 8.42
CA GLN A 46 -5.93 11.00 9.76
C GLN A 46 -4.54 10.76 10.34
N THR A 47 -3.94 9.61 10.07
CA THR A 47 -2.62 9.27 10.61
C THR A 47 -1.49 9.65 9.66
N ASN A 48 -1.82 10.19 8.49
CA ASN A 48 -0.86 10.61 7.48
C ASN A 48 0.02 9.43 7.00
N THR A 49 -0.60 8.25 6.87
CA THR A 49 0.11 7.04 6.46
C THR A 49 -0.27 6.56 5.05
N LEU A 50 -1.31 7.16 4.46
CA LEU A 50 -1.81 6.71 3.16
C LEU A 50 -0.86 7.12 2.04
N VAL A 51 -0.40 6.13 1.25
CA VAL A 51 0.43 6.36 0.07
C VAL A 51 -0.25 5.74 -1.13
N THR A 52 0.03 6.28 -2.32
CA THR A 52 -0.70 5.92 -3.53
C THR A 52 0.22 5.74 -4.72
N GLY A 53 -0.27 5.00 -5.71
CA GLY A 53 0.33 4.92 -7.03
C GLY A 53 -0.60 5.56 -8.06
N ARG A 54 -0.12 6.58 -8.76
CA ARG A 54 -0.90 7.34 -9.74
C ARG A 54 -0.39 7.10 -11.15
N PHE A 55 -1.32 6.91 -12.06
CA PHE A 55 -1.02 6.82 -13.50
C PHE A 55 -2.10 7.57 -14.28
N ASN A 56 -1.67 8.47 -15.16
CA ASN A 56 -2.57 9.28 -15.99
C ASN A 56 -3.67 9.95 -15.17
N SER A 57 -3.27 10.65 -14.11
CA SER A 57 -4.17 11.40 -13.23
C SER A 57 -5.11 10.55 -12.36
N ARG A 58 -5.03 9.23 -12.43
CA ARG A 58 -5.90 8.35 -11.64
C ARG A 58 -5.08 7.52 -10.67
N LEU A 59 -5.62 7.31 -9.48
CA LEU A 59 -5.00 6.42 -8.51
C LEU A 59 -5.37 4.97 -8.84
N LEU A 60 -4.37 4.11 -8.94
CA LEU A 60 -4.55 2.71 -9.27
C LEU A 60 -4.18 1.77 -8.14
N GLY A 61 -3.44 2.25 -7.16
CA GLY A 61 -3.05 1.46 -6.00
C GLY A 61 -2.84 2.32 -4.79
N ALA A 62 -2.87 1.71 -3.61
CA ALA A 62 -2.69 2.41 -2.35
C ALA A 62 -2.22 1.47 -1.26
N ALA A 63 -1.67 2.03 -0.20
CA ALA A 63 -1.23 1.28 0.97
C ALA A 63 -1.13 2.22 2.15
N LEU A 64 -0.96 1.66 3.35
CA LEU A 64 -0.63 2.44 4.53
C LEU A 64 0.85 2.22 4.85
N LEU A 65 1.62 3.30 4.92
CA LEU A 65 3.04 3.26 5.24
C LEU A 65 3.23 3.82 6.63
N GLU A 66 3.50 2.94 7.59
CA GLU A 66 3.72 3.29 8.99
C GLU A 66 5.21 3.47 9.25
N LYS A 67 5.58 4.63 9.75
CA LYS A 67 6.99 4.99 9.96
C LYS A 67 7.34 4.87 11.44
N HIS A 68 7.89 3.73 11.84
CA HIS A 68 8.34 3.50 13.21
C HIS A 68 9.84 3.80 13.33
N ALA A 69 10.32 3.96 14.56
CA ALA A 69 11.70 4.38 14.80
C ALA A 69 12.74 3.42 14.22
N GLN A 70 12.49 2.12 14.30
CA GLN A 70 13.46 1.10 13.91
C GLN A 70 13.12 0.36 12.62
N ARG A 71 11.90 0.54 12.12
CA ARG A 71 11.45 -0.09 10.88
C ARG A 71 10.19 0.61 10.38
N TRP A 72 10.00 0.54 9.08
CA TRP A 72 8.77 1.01 8.46
C TRP A 72 7.93 -0.18 8.04
N LEU A 73 6.62 -0.09 8.20
CA LEU A 73 5.69 -1.15 7.83
C LEU A 73 4.80 -0.68 6.69
N LEU A 74 4.73 -1.50 5.63
CA LEU A 74 3.80 -1.25 4.52
C LEU A 74 2.70 -2.31 4.61
N ASN A 75 1.46 -1.86 4.83
CA ASN A 75 0.34 -2.78 4.96
C ASN A 75 -0.86 -2.28 4.16
N HIS A 76 -1.86 -3.14 4.03
CA HIS A 76 -3.09 -2.86 3.27
C HIS A 76 -2.79 -2.45 1.82
N LEU A 77 -1.74 -3.02 1.22
CA LEU A 77 -1.38 -2.75 -0.17
C LEU A 77 -2.43 -3.38 -1.08
N CYS A 78 -3.06 -2.56 -1.89
CA CYS A 78 -4.09 -3.01 -2.81
C CYS A 78 -4.00 -2.25 -4.12
N VAL A 79 -4.23 -2.95 -5.22
CA VAL A 79 -4.22 -2.38 -6.57
C VAL A 79 -5.54 -2.74 -7.23
N ARG A 80 -6.09 -1.84 -8.03
CA ARG A 80 -7.32 -2.11 -8.76
C ARG A 80 -7.18 -3.38 -9.59
N GLU A 81 -8.19 -4.23 -9.55
CA GLU A 81 -8.17 -5.51 -10.23
C GLU A 81 -7.81 -5.40 -11.72
N LEU A 82 -8.37 -4.40 -12.38
CA LEU A 82 -8.14 -4.19 -13.82
C LEU A 82 -6.69 -3.82 -14.16
N THR A 83 -5.92 -3.37 -13.17
CA THR A 83 -4.54 -2.91 -13.38
C THR A 83 -3.50 -3.79 -12.69
N ARG A 84 -3.91 -4.93 -12.14
CA ARG A 84 -2.97 -5.88 -11.52
C ARG A 84 -2.00 -6.41 -12.57
N ASN A 85 -0.77 -6.71 -12.13
CA ASN A 85 0.32 -7.18 -12.98
C ASN A 85 0.84 -6.12 -13.94
N ARG A 86 0.56 -4.85 -13.69
CA ARG A 86 1.06 -3.72 -14.49
C ARG A 86 2.10 -2.88 -13.76
N GLY A 87 2.64 -3.40 -12.66
CA GLY A 87 3.73 -2.77 -11.96
C GLY A 87 3.35 -1.71 -10.94
N VAL A 88 2.05 -1.52 -10.66
CA VAL A 88 1.59 -0.52 -9.69
C VAL A 88 2.07 -0.88 -8.28
N ALA A 89 1.80 -2.10 -7.83
CA ALA A 89 2.22 -2.56 -6.51
C ALA A 89 3.74 -2.55 -6.39
N ARG A 90 4.44 -3.01 -7.44
CA ARG A 90 5.90 -2.99 -7.46
C ARG A 90 6.43 -1.58 -7.25
N ARG A 91 5.86 -0.61 -7.94
CA ARG A 91 6.32 0.77 -7.82
C ARG A 91 6.12 1.32 -6.41
N ILE A 92 4.97 1.03 -5.80
CA ILE A 92 4.70 1.46 -4.43
C ILE A 92 5.74 0.85 -3.48
N VAL A 93 5.99 -0.46 -3.59
CA VAL A 93 6.95 -1.15 -2.75
C VAL A 93 8.38 -0.62 -2.97
N GLN A 94 8.77 -0.43 -4.23
CA GLN A 94 10.11 0.08 -4.55
C GLN A 94 10.35 1.45 -3.93
N GLU A 95 9.40 2.36 -4.08
CA GLU A 95 9.56 3.72 -3.56
C GLU A 95 9.50 3.76 -2.04
N ALA A 96 8.63 2.97 -1.42
CA ALA A 96 8.59 2.87 0.03
C ALA A 96 9.91 2.31 0.59
N THR A 97 10.48 1.31 -0.09
CA THR A 97 11.77 0.73 0.29
C THR A 97 12.89 1.76 0.19
N ARG A 98 12.90 2.53 -0.90
CA ARG A 98 13.89 3.57 -1.12
C ARG A 98 13.82 4.65 -0.02
N LEU A 99 12.60 5.09 0.30
CA LEU A 99 12.40 6.10 1.33
C LEU A 99 12.82 5.61 2.71
N ALA A 100 12.54 4.34 3.03
CA ALA A 100 12.96 3.75 4.30
C ALA A 100 14.48 3.70 4.40
N ALA A 101 15.17 3.32 3.31
CA ALA A 101 16.63 3.29 3.27
C ALA A 101 17.22 4.69 3.46
N GLU A 102 16.62 5.71 2.83
CA GLU A 102 17.07 7.09 2.99
C GLU A 102 16.90 7.58 4.44
N ALA A 103 15.90 7.04 5.14
CA ALA A 103 15.67 7.37 6.55
C ALA A 103 16.56 6.56 7.50
N GLY A 104 17.41 5.69 6.96
CA GLY A 104 18.32 4.87 7.77
C GLY A 104 17.66 3.65 8.40
N THR A 105 16.56 3.19 7.82
CA THR A 105 15.81 2.04 8.36
C THR A 105 15.44 1.09 7.23
N GLU A 106 14.68 0.06 7.53
CA GLU A 106 14.26 -0.93 6.55
C GLU A 106 12.75 -1.02 6.48
N LEU A 107 12.26 -1.43 5.31
CA LEU A 107 10.84 -1.64 5.07
C LEU A 107 10.50 -3.10 5.28
N GLN A 108 9.39 -3.35 5.97
CA GLN A 108 8.82 -4.68 6.10
C GLN A 108 7.40 -4.66 5.55
N LEU A 109 7.06 -5.68 4.76
CA LEU A 109 5.70 -5.84 4.26
C LEU A 109 4.89 -6.65 5.28
N VAL A 110 3.68 -6.20 5.55
CA VAL A 110 2.76 -6.90 6.44
C VAL A 110 1.86 -7.77 5.57
N ILE A 111 2.14 -9.08 5.55
CA ILE A 111 1.42 -10.04 4.72
C ILE A 111 0.95 -11.21 5.60
N PRO A 112 -0.36 -11.53 5.57
CA PRO A 112 -0.87 -12.66 6.33
C PRO A 112 -0.16 -13.97 5.97
N ALA A 113 -0.05 -14.86 6.94
CA ALA A 113 0.67 -16.13 6.77
C ALA A 113 0.02 -17.02 5.70
N ASP A 114 -1.28 -16.88 5.47
CA ASP A 114 -2.01 -17.68 4.49
C ASP A 114 -1.94 -17.12 3.07
N GLN A 115 -1.20 -16.02 2.86
CA GLN A 115 -1.05 -15.39 1.55
C GLN A 115 0.32 -15.78 0.95
N ALA A 116 0.45 -17.05 0.59
CA ALA A 116 1.72 -17.62 0.15
C ALA A 116 2.30 -16.95 -1.09
N GLU A 117 1.44 -16.59 -2.06
CA GLU A 117 1.90 -15.95 -3.30
C GLU A 117 2.50 -14.58 -3.04
N LEU A 118 1.87 -13.79 -2.19
CA LEU A 118 2.37 -12.46 -1.84
C LEU A 118 3.67 -12.56 -1.07
N ARG A 119 3.77 -13.53 -0.16
CA ARG A 119 5.01 -13.77 0.60
C ARG A 119 6.15 -14.18 -0.33
N GLN A 120 5.86 -15.02 -1.32
CA GLN A 120 6.87 -15.43 -2.28
C GLN A 120 7.34 -14.25 -3.13
N LEU A 121 6.42 -13.39 -3.56
CA LEU A 121 6.78 -12.19 -4.31
C LEU A 121 7.68 -11.28 -3.48
N ALA A 122 7.40 -11.12 -2.21
CA ALA A 122 8.23 -10.31 -1.31
C ALA A 122 9.63 -10.93 -1.17
N ARG A 123 9.72 -12.26 -1.03
CA ARG A 123 11.02 -12.95 -0.95
C ARG A 123 11.82 -12.78 -2.24
N ASP A 124 11.15 -12.90 -3.38
CA ASP A 124 11.82 -12.76 -4.70
C ASP A 124 12.43 -11.36 -4.87
N LYS A 125 11.91 -10.38 -4.16
CA LYS A 125 12.44 -9.01 -4.18
C LYS A 125 13.30 -8.69 -2.96
N SER A 126 13.66 -9.72 -2.20
CA SER A 126 14.51 -9.59 -1.00
C SER A 126 13.92 -8.64 0.04
N LEU A 127 12.61 -8.62 0.14
CA LEU A 127 11.91 -7.77 1.12
C LEU A 127 11.65 -8.56 2.39
N MET A 128 11.74 -7.87 3.51
CA MET A 128 11.42 -8.46 4.80
C MET A 128 9.91 -8.50 5.00
N ILE A 129 9.43 -9.53 5.68
CA ILE A 129 8.01 -9.73 5.94
C ILE A 129 7.77 -9.67 7.43
N ALA A 130 6.87 -8.78 7.85
CA ALA A 130 6.46 -8.70 9.24
C ALA A 130 5.32 -9.70 9.48
N ALA A 131 5.28 -10.24 10.69
CA ALA A 131 4.18 -11.11 11.08
C ALA A 131 2.90 -10.27 11.21
N THR A 132 1.79 -10.84 10.79
CA THR A 132 0.49 -10.21 11.00
C THR A 132 -0.24 -10.87 12.15
N GLU A 133 -1.04 -10.10 12.77
CA GLU A 133 -1.89 -10.59 13.85
C GLU A 133 -3.29 -10.88 13.34
#